data_2d096c5f594ba036d0b53cf816df4d04
#
_entry.id   2d096c5f594ba036d0b53cf816df4d04
#
_cell.length_a   1.000
_cell.length_b   1.000
_cell.length_c   1.000
_cell.angle_alpha   90.00
_cell.angle_beta   90.00
_cell.angle_gamma   90.00
#
_symmetry.space_group_name_H-M   'P 1'
#
loop_
_entity.id
_entity.type
_entity.pdbx_description
1 polymer ?
#
loop_
_entity_poly.entity_id
_entity_poly.type
_entity_poly.pdbx_seq_one_letter_code
_entity_poly.pdbx_strand_id
1 'polypeptide(L)'
;IFKDNLFGQKQNQDYNSASNTSRLAQNSNVLGNTEEANKVNNRIDNVLANAETPPTVKEEEIASYSTKVSGSTSNRLTNIRITCEKLNGTTVNTGETFSFCEITGPSTAEEGYKEATMFLDGKDVQSLGGGNCQVSSTLYNAVLDVPDLKVIERHEHGKKVSYVPDGKDAAV
;
A
#
# COMPACT_ATOMS: atom_id res chain seq x y z
N ILE A 1 -18.06 -4.74 6.52
CA ILE A 1 -17.28 -3.64 7.12
C ILE A 1 -15.83 -4.07 7.03
N PHE A 2 -15.13 -3.68 5.96
CA PHE A 2 -13.67 -3.73 5.97
C PHE A 2 -13.21 -2.50 6.74
N LYS A 3 -13.00 -2.68 8.03
CA LYS A 3 -12.33 -1.75 8.93
C LYS A 3 -10.85 -2.09 9.03
N ASP A 4 -10.26 -2.61 7.98
CA ASP A 4 -8.84 -2.86 7.96
C ASP A 4 -8.23 -1.81 7.04
N ASN A 5 -7.41 -0.96 7.67
CA ASN A 5 -6.68 0.15 7.10
C ASN A 5 -6.18 -0.17 5.69
N LEU A 6 -6.73 0.52 4.70
CA LEU A 6 -6.21 0.46 3.34
C LEU A 6 -4.81 1.10 3.22
N PHE A 7 -4.40 1.82 4.26
CA PHE A 7 -3.11 2.48 4.39
C PHE A 7 -2.61 2.33 5.83
N GLY A 8 -1.87 1.28 6.12
CA GLY A 8 -1.24 1.19 7.44
C GLY A 8 -1.07 -0.21 7.99
N GLN A 9 -0.44 -1.07 7.27
CA GLN A 9 0.44 -2.07 7.84
C GLN A 9 1.71 -2.11 6.97
N LYS A 10 2.65 -1.23 7.27
CA LYS A 10 4.03 -1.57 7.01
C LYS A 10 4.29 -2.83 7.81
N GLN A 11 4.42 -3.97 7.13
CA GLN A 11 5.33 -4.96 7.65
C GLN A 11 6.64 -4.22 7.89
N ASN A 12 7.03 -4.11 9.17
CA ASN A 12 8.38 -3.81 9.54
C ASN A 12 9.28 -4.73 8.69
N GLN A 13 9.77 -4.26 7.57
CA GLN A 13 11.09 -4.63 7.20
C GLN A 13 11.93 -3.95 8.28
N ASP A 14 12.11 -4.65 9.39
CA ASP A 14 13.27 -4.47 10.22
C ASP A 14 14.47 -4.54 9.28
N TYR A 15 14.80 -3.39 8.73
CA TYR A 15 16.09 -3.20 8.08
C TYR A 15 17.07 -3.54 9.17
N ASN A 16 17.69 -4.71 9.03
CA ASN A 16 18.60 -5.37 9.96
C ASN A 16 19.67 -4.39 10.48
N SER A 17 19.30 -3.47 11.33
CA SER A 17 20.17 -2.76 12.26
C SER A 17 20.85 -3.77 13.19
N ALA A 18 20.15 -4.84 13.59
CA ALA A 18 20.70 -5.89 14.40
C ALA A 18 21.78 -6.73 13.68
N SER A 19 21.72 -6.92 12.36
CA SER A 19 22.74 -7.65 11.62
C SER A 19 24.03 -6.84 11.41
N ASN A 20 23.93 -5.52 11.32
CA ASN A 20 25.11 -4.65 11.21
C ASN A 20 25.79 -4.43 12.56
N THR A 21 25.04 -4.31 13.64
CA THR A 21 25.61 -4.25 15.00
C THR A 21 26.29 -5.55 15.40
N SER A 22 25.72 -6.71 15.07
CA SER A 22 26.35 -8.01 15.34
C SER A 22 27.60 -8.27 14.47
N ARG A 23 27.64 -7.76 13.22
CA ARG A 23 28.84 -7.82 12.37
C ARG A 23 29.95 -6.89 12.86
N LEU A 24 29.63 -5.71 13.35
CA LEU A 24 30.59 -4.80 13.97
C LEU A 24 31.12 -5.36 15.29
N ALA A 25 30.27 -5.98 16.10
CA ALA A 25 30.68 -6.64 17.35
C ALA A 25 31.52 -7.91 17.10
N GLN A 26 31.27 -8.65 16.02
CA GLN A 26 32.11 -9.80 15.63
C GLN A 26 33.48 -9.37 15.09
N ASN A 27 33.59 -8.21 14.42
CA ASN A 27 34.87 -7.68 13.95
C ASN A 27 35.73 -7.08 15.09
N SER A 28 35.13 -6.61 16.20
CA SER A 28 35.87 -6.11 17.34
C SER A 28 36.65 -7.21 18.09
N ASN A 29 36.20 -8.47 18.01
CA ASN A 29 36.90 -9.62 18.56
C ASN A 29 38.14 -10.10 17.76
N VAL A 30 38.32 -9.58 16.54
CA VAL A 30 39.44 -9.96 15.67
C VAL A 30 40.68 -9.07 15.88
N LEU A 31 40.54 -7.87 16.46
CA LEU A 31 41.59 -6.85 16.55
C LEU A 31 42.48 -6.96 17.80
N GLY A 32 42.31 -7.95 18.65
CA GLY A 32 43.15 -8.15 19.85
C GLY A 32 43.07 -6.97 20.84
N ASN A 33 43.51 -7.20 22.05
CA ASN A 33 43.43 -6.25 23.17
C ASN A 33 44.61 -5.23 23.13
N THR A 34 44.77 -4.49 22.03
CA THR A 34 45.78 -3.46 21.89
C THR A 34 45.18 -2.09 22.25
N GLU A 35 46.03 -1.14 22.71
CA GLU A 35 45.58 0.21 23.08
C GLU A 35 44.92 0.94 21.93
N GLU A 36 45.31 0.63 20.70
CA GLU A 36 44.72 1.15 19.48
C GLU A 36 43.33 0.59 19.19
N ALA A 37 43.13 -0.71 19.42
CA ALA A 37 41.83 -1.35 19.33
C ALA A 37 40.81 -0.76 20.32
N ASN A 38 41.27 -0.47 21.55
CA ASN A 38 40.46 0.17 22.60
C ASN A 38 40.10 1.62 22.21
N LYS A 39 40.98 2.36 21.57
CA LYS A 39 40.68 3.71 21.05
C LYS A 39 39.65 3.68 19.93
N VAL A 40 39.70 2.70 19.04
CA VAL A 40 38.72 2.51 17.97
C VAL A 40 37.37 2.10 18.53
N ASN A 41 37.35 1.16 19.48
CA ASN A 41 36.11 0.72 20.13
C ASN A 41 35.43 1.87 20.89
N ASN A 42 36.16 2.65 21.66
CA ASN A 42 35.65 3.85 22.36
C ASN A 42 35.10 4.92 21.38
N ARG A 43 35.69 5.05 20.19
CA ARG A 43 35.15 5.94 19.14
C ARG A 43 33.85 5.40 18.55
N ILE A 44 33.78 4.10 18.32
CA ILE A 44 32.56 3.43 17.80
C ILE A 44 31.44 3.55 18.84
N ASP A 45 31.73 3.29 20.12
CA ASP A 45 30.75 3.39 21.20
C ASP A 45 30.23 4.83 21.36
N ASN A 46 31.10 5.83 21.23
CA ASN A 46 30.70 7.24 21.28
C ASN A 46 29.86 7.66 20.05
N VAL A 47 30.16 7.13 18.87
CA VAL A 47 29.36 7.37 17.66
C VAL A 47 27.99 6.71 17.78
N LEU A 48 27.95 5.48 18.32
CA LEU A 48 26.68 4.75 18.54
C LEU A 48 25.84 5.41 19.66
N ALA A 49 26.47 5.90 20.72
CA ALA A 49 25.76 6.58 21.81
C ALA A 49 25.21 7.95 21.41
N ASN A 50 25.83 8.62 20.43
CA ASN A 50 25.37 9.89 19.88
C ASN A 50 24.60 9.75 18.56
N ALA A 51 24.38 8.53 18.07
CA ALA A 51 23.47 8.30 16.96
C ALA A 51 22.05 8.65 17.44
N GLU A 52 21.51 9.75 16.92
CA GLU A 52 20.12 10.11 17.15
C GLU A 52 19.26 8.92 16.69
N THR A 53 18.37 8.47 17.55
CA THR A 53 17.37 7.49 17.15
C THR A 53 16.64 8.05 15.93
N PRO A 54 16.49 7.29 14.84
CA PRO A 54 15.77 7.78 13.68
C PRO A 54 14.43 8.35 14.14
N PRO A 55 14.00 9.49 13.62
CA PRO A 55 12.74 10.10 14.02
C PRO A 55 11.64 9.05 13.90
N THR A 56 10.92 8.83 14.98
CA THR A 56 9.75 7.93 14.96
C THR A 56 8.73 8.56 14.02
N VAL A 57 8.61 8.05 12.82
CA VAL A 57 7.56 8.48 11.88
C VAL A 57 6.24 8.04 12.49
N LYS A 58 5.43 9.00 12.91
CA LYS A 58 4.06 8.73 13.31
C LYS A 58 3.24 8.60 12.03
N GLU A 59 2.66 7.44 11.84
CA GLU A 59 1.66 7.25 10.80
C GLU A 59 0.35 7.86 11.28
N GLU A 60 -0.27 8.69 10.44
CA GLU A 60 -1.56 9.32 10.70
C GLU A 60 -2.50 9.03 9.54
N GLU A 61 -3.74 8.64 9.85
CA GLU A 61 -4.79 8.51 8.85
C GLU A 61 -5.20 9.91 8.39
N ILE A 62 -4.92 10.22 7.13
CA ILE A 62 -5.21 11.54 6.52
C ILE A 62 -6.55 11.57 5.80
N ALA A 63 -7.07 10.43 5.35
CA ALA A 63 -8.39 10.28 4.75
C ALA A 63 -8.86 8.84 4.82
N SER A 64 -10.18 8.64 4.86
CA SER A 64 -10.79 7.32 4.76
C SER A 64 -12.12 7.38 4.01
N TYR A 65 -12.42 6.34 3.24
CA TYR A 65 -13.70 6.17 2.57
C TYR A 65 -14.06 4.69 2.52
N SER A 66 -15.35 4.39 2.60
CA SER A 66 -15.80 3.01 2.59
C SER A 66 -17.02 2.80 1.70
N THR A 67 -17.07 1.67 1.01
CA THR A 67 -18.23 1.23 0.25
C THR A 67 -18.70 -0.14 0.69
N LYS A 68 -20.02 -0.40 0.59
CA LYS A 68 -20.61 -1.66 1.02
C LYS A 68 -20.46 -2.73 -0.05
N VAL A 69 -20.02 -3.92 0.34
CA VAL A 69 -19.90 -5.11 -0.54
C VAL A 69 -21.01 -6.14 -0.26
N SER A 70 -22.03 -5.79 0.52
CA SER A 70 -23.16 -6.67 0.83
C SER A 70 -23.88 -7.11 -0.46
N GLY A 71 -24.22 -8.38 -0.54
CA GLY A 71 -24.85 -8.98 -1.74
C GLY A 71 -23.86 -9.37 -2.86
N SER A 72 -22.55 -9.14 -2.66
CA SER A 72 -21.54 -9.62 -3.60
C SER A 72 -21.37 -11.14 -3.56
N THR A 73 -21.09 -11.74 -4.71
CA THR A 73 -20.71 -13.15 -4.78
C THR A 73 -19.33 -13.39 -4.18
N SER A 74 -19.01 -14.63 -3.82
CA SER A 74 -17.69 -15.00 -3.30
C SER A 74 -16.55 -14.65 -4.28
N ASN A 75 -16.78 -14.87 -5.58
CA ASN A 75 -15.82 -14.54 -6.63
C ASN A 75 -15.52 -13.02 -6.66
N ARG A 76 -16.58 -12.22 -6.60
CA ARG A 76 -16.42 -10.77 -6.57
C ARG A 76 -15.67 -10.29 -5.33
N LEU A 77 -15.96 -10.85 -4.15
CA LEU A 77 -15.23 -10.55 -2.92
C LEU A 77 -13.75 -10.96 -3.00
N THR A 78 -13.46 -12.10 -3.63
CA THR A 78 -12.08 -12.54 -3.90
C THR A 78 -11.34 -11.51 -4.75
N ASN A 79 -11.94 -11.04 -5.85
CA ASN A 79 -11.33 -10.02 -6.72
C ASN A 79 -11.06 -8.71 -5.99
N ILE A 80 -12.05 -8.22 -5.24
CA ILE A 80 -11.90 -6.99 -4.43
C ILE A 80 -10.73 -7.15 -3.46
N ARG A 81 -10.61 -8.28 -2.76
CA ARG A 81 -9.52 -8.53 -1.81
C ARG A 81 -8.17 -8.54 -2.50
N ILE A 82 -8.01 -9.26 -3.62
CA ILE A 82 -6.75 -9.30 -4.37
C ILE A 82 -6.33 -7.88 -4.78
N THR A 83 -7.26 -7.10 -5.32
CA THR A 83 -6.99 -5.72 -5.74
C THR A 83 -6.60 -4.83 -4.57
N CYS A 84 -7.28 -4.95 -3.41
CA CYS A 84 -6.89 -4.23 -2.20
C CYS A 84 -5.51 -4.65 -1.68
N GLU A 85 -5.19 -5.93 -1.71
CA GLU A 85 -3.86 -6.45 -1.30
C GLU A 85 -2.74 -5.89 -2.18
N LYS A 86 -2.96 -5.78 -3.50
CA LYS A 86 -1.98 -5.17 -4.42
C LYS A 86 -1.75 -3.67 -4.15
N LEU A 87 -2.78 -2.96 -3.74
CA LEU A 87 -2.69 -1.53 -3.43
C LEU A 87 -2.11 -1.25 -2.05
N ASN A 88 -2.26 -2.21 -1.13
CA ASN A 88 -1.85 -2.04 0.26
C ASN A 88 -0.34 -1.83 0.38
N GLY A 89 0.05 -0.85 1.20
CA GLY A 89 1.46 -0.51 1.42
C GLY A 89 2.11 0.30 0.30
N THR A 90 1.36 0.69 -0.74
CA THR A 90 1.89 1.60 -1.77
C THR A 90 2.25 2.95 -1.15
N THR A 91 3.46 3.42 -1.42
CA THR A 91 3.94 4.74 -1.01
C THR A 91 4.04 5.64 -2.22
N VAL A 92 3.57 6.87 -2.09
CA VAL A 92 3.70 7.91 -3.11
C VAL A 92 4.47 9.07 -2.50
N ASN A 93 5.64 9.38 -3.04
CA ASN A 93 6.45 10.51 -2.58
C ASN A 93 6.01 11.82 -3.25
N THR A 94 6.44 12.94 -2.69
CA THR A 94 6.16 14.26 -3.27
C THR A 94 6.62 14.33 -4.72
N GLY A 95 5.72 14.69 -5.63
CA GLY A 95 5.97 14.80 -7.06
C GLY A 95 5.83 13.49 -7.85
N GLU A 96 5.59 12.36 -7.19
CA GLU A 96 5.29 11.10 -7.87
C GLU A 96 3.83 10.98 -8.28
N THR A 97 3.58 10.11 -9.24
CA THR A 97 2.23 9.77 -9.71
C THR A 97 1.87 8.36 -9.29
N PHE A 98 0.72 8.20 -8.66
CA PHE A 98 0.09 6.91 -8.41
C PHE A 98 -0.79 6.54 -9.60
N SER A 99 -0.62 5.33 -10.15
CA SER A 99 -1.51 4.77 -11.16
C SER A 99 -2.15 3.47 -10.64
N PHE A 100 -3.46 3.49 -10.48
CA PHE A 100 -4.21 2.31 -10.05
C PHE A 100 -3.95 1.12 -10.99
N CYS A 101 -4.06 1.34 -12.30
CA CYS A 101 -3.91 0.28 -13.29
C CYS A 101 -2.48 -0.28 -13.36
N GLU A 102 -1.45 0.56 -13.18
CA GLU A 102 -0.07 0.09 -13.17
C GLU A 102 0.23 -0.78 -11.96
N ILE A 103 -0.28 -0.40 -10.78
CA ILE A 103 -0.05 -1.14 -9.54
C ILE A 103 -0.84 -2.44 -9.52
N THR A 104 -2.11 -2.41 -9.92
CA THR A 104 -2.94 -3.62 -9.89
C THR A 104 -2.65 -4.57 -11.03
N GLY A 105 -2.16 -4.06 -12.17
CA GLY A 105 -1.93 -4.85 -13.38
C GLY A 105 -3.21 -5.48 -13.95
N PRO A 106 -3.08 -6.38 -14.92
CA PRO A 106 -4.22 -7.07 -15.50
C PRO A 106 -4.84 -8.09 -14.53
N SER A 107 -6.15 -8.22 -14.58
CA SER A 107 -6.86 -9.22 -13.78
C SER A 107 -6.81 -10.58 -14.46
N THR A 108 -5.85 -11.41 -14.10
CA THR A 108 -5.67 -12.74 -14.70
C THR A 108 -6.05 -13.89 -13.76
N ALA A 109 -6.34 -15.05 -14.32
CA ALA A 109 -6.65 -16.24 -13.53
C ALA A 109 -5.43 -16.75 -12.75
N GLU A 110 -4.22 -16.53 -13.28
CA GLU A 110 -2.94 -16.90 -12.64
C GLU A 110 -2.72 -16.11 -11.34
N GLU A 111 -3.18 -14.86 -11.29
CA GLU A 111 -3.16 -14.04 -10.10
C GLU A 111 -4.31 -14.31 -9.13
N GLY A 112 -5.15 -15.29 -9.46
CA GLY A 112 -6.25 -15.74 -8.61
C GLY A 112 -7.57 -15.01 -8.83
N TYR A 113 -7.66 -14.08 -9.79
CA TYR A 113 -8.93 -13.44 -10.12
C TYR A 113 -9.96 -14.46 -10.64
N LYS A 114 -11.22 -14.19 -10.32
CA LYS A 114 -12.37 -15.05 -10.65
C LYS A 114 -13.33 -14.31 -11.56
N GLU A 115 -14.07 -15.07 -12.34
CA GLU A 115 -15.18 -14.51 -13.10
C GLU A 115 -16.26 -13.97 -12.16
N ALA A 116 -16.64 -12.74 -12.35
CA ALA A 116 -17.71 -12.07 -11.65
C ALA A 116 -18.36 -11.04 -12.58
N THR A 117 -19.56 -10.63 -12.25
CA THR A 117 -20.28 -9.63 -13.04
C THR A 117 -19.54 -8.30 -13.02
N MET A 118 -19.26 -7.77 -14.20
CA MET A 118 -18.78 -6.40 -14.44
C MET A 118 -19.66 -5.74 -15.49
N PHE A 119 -19.61 -4.41 -15.51
CA PHE A 119 -20.32 -3.62 -16.49
C PHE A 119 -19.37 -3.20 -17.61
N LEU A 120 -19.66 -3.64 -18.83
CA LEU A 120 -18.87 -3.33 -20.03
C LEU A 120 -19.80 -2.95 -21.18
N ASP A 121 -19.55 -1.83 -21.83
CA ASP A 121 -20.29 -1.35 -22.99
C ASP A 121 -21.84 -1.37 -22.82
N GLY A 122 -22.29 -0.95 -21.64
CA GLY A 122 -23.73 -0.87 -21.35
C GLY A 122 -24.38 -2.21 -20.94
N LYS A 123 -23.61 -3.29 -20.83
CA LYS A 123 -24.10 -4.65 -20.50
C LYS A 123 -23.41 -5.24 -19.31
N ASP A 124 -24.13 -6.09 -18.57
CA ASP A 124 -23.54 -6.92 -17.55
C ASP A 124 -22.90 -8.15 -18.21
N VAL A 125 -21.61 -8.32 -18.00
CA VAL A 125 -20.82 -9.46 -18.51
C VAL A 125 -20.10 -10.17 -17.39
N GLN A 126 -19.84 -11.47 -17.57
CA GLN A 126 -18.96 -12.22 -16.67
C GLN A 126 -17.52 -12.09 -17.17
N SER A 127 -16.65 -11.59 -16.33
CA SER A 127 -15.23 -11.41 -16.66
C SER A 127 -14.37 -11.48 -15.41
N LEU A 128 -13.07 -11.73 -15.61
CA LEU A 128 -12.08 -11.65 -14.53
C LEU A 128 -11.99 -10.22 -13.99
N GLY A 129 -11.86 -10.08 -12.68
CA GLY A 129 -11.70 -8.76 -12.05
C GLY A 129 -13.00 -8.00 -11.77
N GLY A 130 -14.16 -8.61 -11.98
CA GLY A 130 -15.44 -7.99 -11.59
C GLY A 130 -15.40 -7.59 -10.11
N GLY A 131 -15.55 -6.27 -9.83
CA GLY A 131 -15.40 -5.65 -8.52
C GLY A 131 -14.29 -4.61 -8.41
N ASN A 132 -13.31 -4.61 -9.32
CA ASN A 132 -12.16 -3.69 -9.27
C ASN A 132 -12.56 -2.21 -9.37
N CYS A 133 -13.55 -1.89 -10.19
CA CYS A 133 -14.08 -0.53 -10.27
C CYS A 133 -14.69 -0.04 -8.94
N GLN A 134 -15.16 -0.92 -8.06
CA GLN A 134 -15.58 -0.51 -6.73
C GLN A 134 -14.38 -0.18 -5.85
N VAL A 135 -13.27 -0.91 -5.97
CA VAL A 135 -12.02 -0.60 -5.24
C VAL A 135 -11.47 0.75 -5.70
N SER A 136 -11.35 0.97 -7.02
CA SER A 136 -10.87 2.24 -7.58
C SER A 136 -11.76 3.42 -7.19
N SER A 137 -13.08 3.26 -7.23
CA SER A 137 -14.01 4.30 -6.80
C SER A 137 -13.91 4.59 -5.29
N THR A 138 -13.68 3.58 -4.47
CA THR A 138 -13.48 3.75 -3.03
C THR A 138 -12.20 4.54 -2.76
N LEU A 139 -11.10 4.17 -3.40
CA LEU A 139 -9.83 4.89 -3.29
C LEU A 139 -9.95 6.33 -3.82
N TYR A 140 -10.57 6.52 -4.99
CA TYR A 140 -10.80 7.84 -5.57
C TYR A 140 -11.51 8.79 -4.59
N ASN A 141 -12.55 8.33 -3.91
CA ASN A 141 -13.25 9.15 -2.94
C ASN A 141 -12.41 9.47 -1.70
N ALA A 142 -11.57 8.56 -1.22
CA ALA A 142 -10.63 8.85 -0.14
C ALA A 142 -9.59 9.90 -0.57
N VAL A 143 -9.07 9.81 -1.81
CA VAL A 143 -8.11 10.77 -2.37
C VAL A 143 -8.70 12.17 -2.50
N LEU A 144 -10.00 12.31 -2.80
CA LEU A 144 -10.65 13.60 -2.89
C LEU A 144 -10.66 14.40 -1.57
N ASP A 145 -10.53 13.72 -0.45
CA ASP A 145 -10.49 14.34 0.88
C ASP A 145 -9.06 14.75 1.30
N VAL A 146 -8.05 14.50 0.45
CA VAL A 146 -6.64 14.88 0.71
C VAL A 146 -6.25 16.08 -0.15
N PRO A 147 -6.13 17.29 0.42
CA PRO A 147 -5.88 18.51 -0.35
C PRO A 147 -4.59 18.52 -1.17
N ASP A 148 -3.56 17.79 -0.70
CA ASP A 148 -2.25 17.75 -1.33
C ASP A 148 -2.16 16.75 -2.49
N LEU A 149 -3.21 15.95 -2.70
CA LEU A 149 -3.30 15.01 -3.81
C LEU A 149 -4.14 15.59 -4.95
N LYS A 150 -3.60 15.50 -6.16
CA LYS A 150 -4.31 15.94 -7.37
C LYS A 150 -4.70 14.74 -8.21
N VAL A 151 -5.99 14.58 -8.47
CA VAL A 151 -6.47 13.61 -9.46
C VAL A 151 -6.12 14.12 -10.86
N ILE A 152 -5.31 13.35 -11.59
CA ILE A 152 -4.83 13.70 -12.94
C ILE A 152 -5.77 13.12 -13.99
N GLU A 153 -6.25 11.90 -13.76
CA GLU A 153 -7.09 11.16 -14.70
C GLU A 153 -8.15 10.35 -13.93
N ARG A 154 -9.37 10.36 -14.43
CA ARG A 154 -10.50 9.57 -13.92
C ARG A 154 -11.50 9.35 -15.05
N HIS A 155 -11.98 8.13 -15.19
CA HIS A 155 -13.05 7.77 -16.13
C HIS A 155 -14.34 7.43 -15.38
N GLU A 156 -15.46 7.82 -15.97
CA GLU A 156 -16.79 7.49 -15.45
C GLU A 156 -17.30 6.18 -16.06
N HIS A 157 -18.13 5.48 -15.31
CA HIS A 157 -18.90 4.38 -15.93
C HIS A 157 -19.94 4.92 -16.90
N GLY A 158 -20.24 4.18 -17.94
CA GLY A 158 -21.30 4.52 -18.89
C GLY A 158 -22.73 4.48 -18.30
N LYS A 159 -22.88 4.03 -17.05
CA LYS A 159 -24.13 4.08 -16.27
C LYS A 159 -23.83 4.26 -14.79
N LYS A 160 -24.85 4.70 -14.07
CA LYS A 160 -24.83 4.88 -12.62
C LYS A 160 -24.49 3.58 -11.90
N VAL A 161 -23.54 3.64 -10.98
CA VAL A 161 -23.19 2.56 -10.05
C VAL A 161 -23.89 2.77 -8.71
N SER A 162 -24.07 1.70 -7.94
CA SER A 162 -24.87 1.75 -6.70
C SER A 162 -24.04 1.92 -5.42
N TYR A 163 -22.71 1.81 -5.51
CA TYR A 163 -21.84 1.78 -4.34
C TYR A 163 -21.20 3.14 -4.00
N VAL A 164 -21.32 4.14 -4.87
CA VAL A 164 -20.93 5.54 -4.62
C VAL A 164 -22.00 6.49 -5.17
N PRO A 165 -22.04 7.77 -4.71
CA PRO A 165 -22.90 8.80 -5.29
C PRO A 165 -22.55 9.08 -6.76
N ASP A 166 -23.51 9.66 -7.50
CA ASP A 166 -23.33 10.05 -8.89
C ASP A 166 -22.12 10.98 -9.07
N GLY A 167 -21.33 10.73 -10.11
CA GLY A 167 -20.13 11.48 -10.41
C GLY A 167 -18.95 11.21 -9.45
N LYS A 168 -19.08 10.22 -8.57
CA LYS A 168 -18.05 9.81 -7.60
C LYS A 168 -17.46 8.44 -7.89
N ASP A 169 -17.76 7.85 -9.02
CA ASP A 169 -17.21 6.59 -9.49
C ASP A 169 -15.89 6.79 -10.25
N ALA A 170 -15.09 5.75 -10.32
CA ALA A 170 -13.86 5.67 -11.11
C ALA A 170 -13.80 4.29 -11.77
N ALA A 171 -13.98 4.25 -13.09
CA ALA A 171 -13.89 3.03 -13.90
C ALA A 171 -12.42 2.70 -14.21
N VAL A 172 -12.09 1.41 -14.19
CA VAL A 172 -10.77 0.85 -14.53
C VAL A 172 -10.92 -0.42 -15.36
#